data_5a5ddb806bd1f7b5cc4bc3272bfd949d
#
_entry.id   5a5ddb806bd1f7b5cc4bc3272bfd949d
#
_cell.length_a   1.000
_cell.length_b   1.000
_cell.length_c   1.000
_cell.angle_alpha   90.00
_cell.angle_beta   90.00
_cell.angle_gamma   90.00
#
_symmetry.space_group_name_H-M   'P 1'
#
loop_
_entity.id
_entity.type
_entity.pdbx_description
1 polymer ?
#
loop_
_entity_poly.entity_id
_entity_poly.type
_entity_poly.pdbx_seq_one_letter_code
_entity_poly.pdbx_strand_id
1 'polypeptide(L)'
;MEVIRRSIMRGLLAFMFVLFSSPINASADKESRGVLSNTCDVSSGLFSKTRVAESDKSLNLSKVFAQSSTYSITYSTNWSGKMSCTYGIGLDNVFFFTGFNNSPVYLHFTSGDGQEEYWIKTTASITGDTKQKVNGIAGKHSIASYQTQYTLKFELLASAPSGVSNMTKSTTSGVLSVIPAVMSGHGDSSNTYDCNIWGNKCSTYGENVWDYMINDTESWSTSRYIAYEKLSIQFAPNQTTCNLTHDMTVKLPAASLDRLARNGEDTGTTFRLPIECSDALAGTTSTRHISAWLSSHDLLNDATSGTVLINDDSTAGGVGISLKSLTTGQDIVISSGSSANNATTLLELKAGDDIEKVNYISLNAYYKVYNTAALSAGDIIATAQIMFGYD
;
A
#
# COMPACT_ATOMS: atom_id res chain seq x y z
N MET A 1 27.65 23.04 -65.83
CA MET A 1 27.25 24.30 -66.53
C MET A 1 25.96 24.74 -65.91
N GLU A 2 26.06 25.64 -65.30
CA GLU A 2 25.83 27.01 -64.83
C GLU A 2 25.09 27.03 -63.49
N VAL A 3 25.66 27.52 -62.49
CA VAL A 3 25.99 28.89 -62.08
C VAL A 3 24.82 29.64 -61.44
N ILE A 4 24.83 29.67 -60.11
CA ILE A 4 24.83 30.78 -59.15
C ILE A 4 23.78 31.86 -59.29
N ARG A 5 23.07 32.14 -58.17
CA ARG A 5 23.22 33.44 -57.46
C ARG A 5 22.56 33.43 -56.07
N ARG A 6 23.38 33.85 -55.11
CA ARG A 6 22.99 34.25 -53.75
C ARG A 6 22.03 35.43 -53.79
N SER A 7 21.03 35.40 -52.94
CA SER A 7 20.43 36.64 -52.43
C SER A 7 20.16 36.47 -50.94
N ILE A 8 20.91 37.23 -50.18
CA ILE A 8 20.74 37.45 -48.77
C ILE A 8 19.56 38.37 -48.61
N MET A 9 18.49 37.85 -47.97
CA MET A 9 17.43 38.70 -47.49
C MET A 9 17.27 38.46 -46.01
N ARG A 10 17.72 39.44 -45.24
CA ARG A 10 17.51 39.56 -43.81
C ARG A 10 16.03 39.75 -43.57
N GLY A 11 15.36 38.68 -43.15
CA GLY A 11 14.02 38.70 -42.60
C GLY A 11 14.12 38.56 -41.09
N LEU A 12 13.85 39.65 -40.40
CA LEU A 12 13.60 39.64 -38.95
C LEU A 12 12.36 38.81 -38.70
N LEU A 13 12.50 37.53 -38.32
CA LEU A 13 11.43 36.74 -37.75
C LEU A 13 11.37 37.07 -36.28
N ALA A 14 10.46 37.97 -35.91
CA ALA A 14 9.96 38.11 -34.56
C ALA A 14 9.31 36.80 -34.14
N PHE A 15 10.03 35.98 -33.38
CA PHE A 15 9.44 34.84 -32.69
C PHE A 15 8.50 35.41 -31.61
N MET A 16 7.23 35.53 -31.95
CA MET A 16 6.16 35.73 -30.98
C MET A 16 6.03 34.40 -30.20
N PHE A 17 6.70 34.29 -29.08
CA PHE A 17 6.41 33.27 -28.08
C PHE A 17 5.00 33.51 -27.57
N VAL A 18 4.04 32.90 -28.24
CA VAL A 18 2.74 32.66 -27.63
C VAL A 18 2.98 31.60 -26.56
N LEU A 19 3.24 32.06 -25.35
CA LEU A 19 3.10 31.27 -24.14
C LEU A 19 1.63 30.86 -24.08
N PHE A 20 1.32 29.71 -24.66
CA PHE A 20 0.18 28.94 -24.20
C PHE A 20 0.48 28.60 -22.73
N SER A 21 0.13 29.50 -21.84
CA SER A 21 -0.16 29.14 -20.48
C SER A 21 -1.40 28.23 -20.55
N SER A 22 -1.19 26.93 -20.79
CA SER A 22 -2.13 25.94 -20.29
C SER A 22 -2.38 26.35 -18.85
N PRO A 23 -3.63 26.50 -18.39
CA PRO A 23 -3.85 26.55 -16.97
C PRO A 23 -3.32 25.20 -16.48
N ILE A 24 -2.13 25.20 -15.94
CA ILE A 24 -1.75 24.21 -14.97
C ILE A 24 -2.87 24.41 -13.95
N ASN A 25 -3.82 23.49 -13.93
CA ASN A 25 -4.62 23.28 -12.74
C ASN A 25 -3.58 22.97 -11.66
N ALA A 26 -3.02 24.05 -11.12
CA ALA A 26 -2.37 24.00 -9.84
C ALA A 26 -3.47 23.46 -8.95
N SER A 27 -3.41 22.15 -8.71
CA SER A 27 -4.24 21.52 -7.71
C SER A 27 -4.24 22.45 -6.51
N ALA A 28 -5.36 22.55 -5.84
CA ALA A 28 -5.58 23.38 -4.67
C ALA A 28 -4.64 23.08 -3.48
N ASP A 29 -3.48 22.49 -3.72
CA ASP A 29 -2.41 22.17 -2.79
C ASP A 29 -1.65 23.38 -2.24
N LYS A 30 -1.96 24.59 -2.72
CA LYS A 30 -1.45 25.84 -2.16
C LYS A 30 -2.44 26.53 -1.26
N GLU A 31 -3.12 25.81 -0.40
CA GLU A 31 -3.54 26.47 0.82
C GLU A 31 -2.28 26.79 1.63
N SER A 32 -1.92 28.07 1.66
CA SER A 32 -0.86 28.57 2.51
C SER A 32 -1.17 28.11 3.92
N ARG A 33 -0.44 27.12 4.39
CA ARG A 33 -0.48 26.74 5.81
C ARG A 33 -0.04 27.98 6.56
N GLY A 34 -0.99 28.64 7.20
CA GLY A 34 -0.64 29.69 8.13
C GLY A 34 0.31 29.10 9.17
N VAL A 35 1.30 29.87 9.61
CA VAL A 35 2.32 29.49 10.62
C VAL A 35 1.71 28.87 11.91
N LEU A 36 0.39 28.79 12.01
CA LEU A 36 -0.40 28.38 13.16
C LEU A 36 -1.41 27.25 12.86
N SER A 37 -1.20 26.43 11.85
CA SER A 37 -2.10 25.29 11.58
C SER A 37 -1.79 24.11 12.53
N ASN A 38 -2.82 23.62 13.20
CA ASN A 38 -2.75 22.46 14.11
C ASN A 38 -2.85 21.17 13.28
N THR A 39 -1.82 20.84 12.52
CA THR A 39 -1.86 19.72 11.59
C THR A 39 -0.66 18.82 11.71
N CYS A 40 -0.92 17.53 11.52
CA CYS A 40 0.10 16.51 11.32
C CYS A 40 0.16 16.14 9.84
N ASP A 41 1.37 15.95 9.35
CA ASP A 41 1.65 15.54 7.96
C ASP A 41 2.67 14.41 7.91
N VAL A 42 2.83 13.85 6.73
CA VAL A 42 3.94 12.94 6.46
C VAL A 42 5.26 13.67 6.75
N SER A 43 6.14 13.03 7.48
CA SER A 43 7.43 13.64 7.85
C SER A 43 8.28 13.92 6.60
N SER A 44 8.47 15.20 6.30
CA SER A 44 9.40 15.66 5.26
C SER A 44 10.72 16.06 5.91
N GLY A 45 11.76 15.24 5.78
CA GLY A 45 13.14 15.70 6.02
C GLY A 45 13.68 16.44 4.80
N LEU A 46 14.71 17.27 4.99
CA LEU A 46 15.36 18.03 3.89
C LEU A 46 15.85 17.14 2.75
N PHE A 47 16.01 15.84 2.96
CA PHE A 47 16.51 14.84 2.02
C PHE A 47 15.67 13.57 1.96
N SER A 48 14.53 13.48 2.66
CA SER A 48 13.66 12.32 2.62
C SER A 48 12.48 12.56 1.68
N LYS A 49 12.23 11.62 0.77
CA LYS A 49 11.01 11.60 -0.01
C LYS A 49 9.83 11.49 0.96
N THR A 50 8.89 12.41 0.83
CA THR A 50 7.62 12.35 1.55
C THR A 50 6.90 11.07 1.14
N ARG A 51 6.69 10.15 2.06
CA ARG A 51 6.05 8.87 1.80
C ARG A 51 4.87 8.70 2.73
N VAL A 52 3.71 8.42 2.16
CA VAL A 52 2.53 8.01 2.90
C VAL A 52 2.76 6.58 3.39
N ALA A 53 2.48 6.30 4.64
CA ALA A 53 2.52 4.94 5.15
C ALA A 53 1.39 4.13 4.50
N GLU A 54 1.73 2.99 3.93
CA GLU A 54 0.78 2.08 3.31
C GLU A 54 0.81 0.76 4.08
N SER A 55 -0.36 0.22 4.35
CA SER A 55 -0.53 -1.13 4.86
C SER A 55 -1.41 -1.88 3.88
N ASP A 56 -0.90 -2.99 3.38
CA ASP A 56 -1.59 -3.83 2.41
C ASP A 56 -2.18 -5.06 3.08
N LYS A 57 -3.40 -5.42 2.66
CA LYS A 57 -4.08 -6.66 3.08
C LYS A 57 -4.70 -7.34 1.88
N SER A 58 -4.94 -8.64 2.01
CA SER A 58 -5.65 -9.41 0.98
C SER A 58 -6.84 -10.15 1.57
N LEU A 59 -7.90 -10.29 0.78
CA LEU A 59 -9.12 -11.00 1.14
C LEU A 59 -9.63 -11.80 -0.05
N ASN A 60 -9.78 -13.10 0.13
CA ASN A 60 -10.36 -13.98 -0.88
C ASN A 60 -11.86 -14.20 -0.59
N LEU A 61 -12.72 -13.65 -1.45
CA LEU A 61 -14.16 -13.77 -1.33
C LEU A 61 -14.74 -15.01 -2.02
N SER A 62 -13.98 -15.71 -2.86
CA SER A 62 -14.49 -16.88 -3.59
C SER A 62 -15.00 -17.97 -2.66
N LYS A 63 -14.26 -18.30 -1.60
CA LYS A 63 -14.67 -19.27 -0.58
C LYS A 63 -15.85 -18.80 0.25
N VAL A 64 -15.87 -17.52 0.57
CA VAL A 64 -16.93 -16.93 1.40
C VAL A 64 -18.27 -17.00 0.68
N PHE A 65 -18.30 -16.59 -0.57
CA PHE A 65 -19.52 -16.57 -1.37
C PHE A 65 -19.96 -17.93 -1.90
N ALA A 66 -19.13 -18.94 -1.78
CA ALA A 66 -19.59 -20.33 -1.95
C ALA A 66 -20.59 -20.78 -0.86
N GLN A 67 -20.62 -20.11 0.28
CA GLN A 67 -21.44 -20.48 1.43
C GLN A 67 -22.50 -19.44 1.79
N SER A 68 -22.33 -18.17 1.43
CA SER A 68 -23.23 -17.06 1.78
C SER A 68 -23.12 -15.95 0.75
N SER A 69 -24.24 -15.30 0.42
CA SER A 69 -24.24 -14.11 -0.45
C SER A 69 -23.79 -12.83 0.27
N THR A 70 -23.54 -12.87 1.57
CA THR A 70 -23.09 -11.71 2.36
C THR A 70 -21.93 -12.06 3.26
N TYR A 71 -21.03 -11.09 3.46
CA TYR A 71 -19.91 -11.25 4.36
C TYR A 71 -19.57 -9.92 5.05
N SER A 72 -19.12 -10.00 6.29
CA SER A 72 -18.66 -8.84 7.06
C SER A 72 -17.38 -9.19 7.80
N ILE A 73 -16.39 -8.31 7.74
CA ILE A 73 -15.12 -8.47 8.42
C ILE A 73 -14.66 -7.15 9.01
N THR A 74 -14.05 -7.21 10.18
CA THR A 74 -13.44 -6.06 10.85
C THR A 74 -11.92 -6.26 10.90
N TYR A 75 -11.19 -5.25 10.49
CA TYR A 75 -9.74 -5.19 10.58
C TYR A 75 -9.30 -4.07 11.51
N SER A 76 -8.15 -4.26 12.15
CA SER A 76 -7.38 -3.17 12.73
C SER A 76 -6.37 -2.69 11.71
N THR A 77 -6.14 -1.37 11.63
CA THR A 77 -5.04 -0.81 10.86
C THR A 77 -3.71 -1.22 11.50
N ASN A 78 -2.65 -1.23 10.71
CA ASN A 78 -1.30 -1.57 11.18
C ASN A 78 -0.28 -0.70 10.45
N TRP A 79 -0.46 0.61 10.57
CA TRP A 79 0.44 1.57 9.95
C TRP A 79 1.72 1.75 10.77
N SER A 80 2.81 2.03 10.07
CA SER A 80 4.12 2.30 10.64
C SER A 80 4.74 3.54 10.01
N GLY A 81 5.89 4.00 10.55
CA GLY A 81 6.58 5.19 10.07
C GLY A 81 6.37 6.41 10.95
N LYS A 82 6.73 7.58 10.45
CA LYS A 82 6.73 8.83 11.22
C LYS A 82 5.90 9.91 10.54
N MET A 83 5.15 10.66 11.33
CA MET A 83 4.49 11.91 10.94
C MET A 83 5.12 13.09 11.67
N SER A 84 5.00 14.29 11.11
CA SER A 84 5.45 15.54 11.71
C SER A 84 4.25 16.40 12.07
N CYS A 85 4.15 16.82 13.33
CA CYS A 85 3.07 17.67 13.84
C CYS A 85 3.60 19.08 14.18
N THR A 86 2.81 20.09 13.83
CA THR A 86 3.24 21.50 13.92
C THR A 86 3.08 22.10 15.30
N TYR A 87 2.08 21.63 16.08
CA TYR A 87 1.74 22.15 17.39
C TYR A 87 1.71 21.05 18.43
N GLY A 88 2.70 21.04 19.28
CA GLY A 88 2.83 20.06 20.35
C GLY A 88 2.14 20.37 21.66
N ILE A 89 1.15 21.28 21.71
CA ILE A 89 0.46 21.62 22.96
C ILE A 89 -0.87 20.84 23.04
N GLY A 90 -0.89 19.62 22.48
CA GLY A 90 -2.07 18.76 22.53
C GLY A 90 -3.25 19.29 21.72
N LEU A 91 -3.00 20.09 20.69
CA LEU A 91 -4.01 20.61 19.76
C LEU A 91 -4.05 19.82 18.46
N ASP A 92 -2.95 19.14 18.10
CA ASP A 92 -2.89 18.32 16.91
C ASP A 92 -3.76 17.07 17.07
N ASN A 93 -4.43 16.70 16.00
CA ASN A 93 -5.24 15.50 15.92
C ASN A 93 -4.95 14.77 14.63
N VAL A 94 -5.14 13.46 14.65
CA VAL A 94 -5.29 12.64 13.45
C VAL A 94 -6.72 12.17 13.34
N PHE A 95 -7.22 12.08 12.12
CA PHE A 95 -8.58 11.71 11.78
C PHE A 95 -8.56 10.44 10.94
N PHE A 96 -9.56 9.58 11.16
CA PHE A 96 -9.70 8.32 10.43
C PHE A 96 -11.03 8.32 9.68
N PHE A 97 -10.98 7.95 8.41
CA PHE A 97 -12.14 7.85 7.55
C PHE A 97 -11.95 6.78 6.48
N THR A 98 -12.98 6.48 5.71
CA THR A 98 -12.93 5.50 4.63
C THR A 98 -12.71 6.18 3.29
N GLY A 99 -11.96 5.58 2.38
CA GLY A 99 -11.88 6.03 0.99
C GLY A 99 -13.20 5.90 0.22
N PHE A 100 -14.20 5.24 0.82
CA PHE A 100 -15.55 5.04 0.26
C PHE A 100 -16.46 6.28 0.28
N ASN A 101 -16.02 7.36 0.89
CA ASN A 101 -16.77 8.62 0.97
C ASN A 101 -18.26 8.44 1.34
N ASN A 102 -18.55 7.56 2.31
CA ASN A 102 -19.89 7.15 2.75
C ASN A 102 -20.81 6.56 1.64
N SER A 103 -20.22 6.15 0.53
CA SER A 103 -20.93 5.53 -0.60
C SER A 103 -20.54 4.07 -0.75
N PRO A 104 -21.39 3.21 -1.28
CA PRO A 104 -20.98 1.86 -1.66
C PRO A 104 -20.05 1.90 -2.88
N VAL A 105 -19.12 0.94 -2.94
CA VAL A 105 -18.33 0.64 -4.14
C VAL A 105 -18.82 -0.67 -4.72
N TYR A 106 -19.01 -0.71 -6.01
CA TYR A 106 -19.40 -1.92 -6.74
C TYR A 106 -18.18 -2.51 -7.40
N LEU A 107 -17.82 -3.72 -6.99
CA LEU A 107 -16.71 -4.46 -7.57
C LEU A 107 -17.28 -5.36 -8.67
N HIS A 108 -16.79 -5.16 -9.89
CA HIS A 108 -17.20 -5.91 -11.06
C HIS A 108 -16.06 -6.82 -11.49
N PHE A 109 -16.28 -8.10 -11.38
CA PHE A 109 -15.37 -9.15 -11.82
C PHE A 109 -15.91 -9.83 -13.06
N THR A 110 -15.09 -9.90 -14.08
CA THR A 110 -15.41 -10.59 -15.33
C THR A 110 -14.44 -11.77 -15.49
N SER A 111 -14.94 -12.94 -15.86
CA SER A 111 -14.08 -14.07 -16.20
C SER A 111 -13.17 -13.73 -17.38
N GLY A 112 -12.00 -14.40 -17.48
CA GLY A 112 -11.02 -14.12 -18.53
C GLY A 112 -11.53 -14.32 -19.96
N ASP A 113 -12.56 -15.18 -20.14
CA ASP A 113 -13.28 -15.40 -21.40
C ASP A 113 -14.46 -14.44 -21.61
N GLY A 114 -14.75 -13.57 -20.63
CA GLY A 114 -15.85 -12.59 -20.68
C GLY A 114 -17.26 -13.19 -20.61
N GLN A 115 -17.40 -14.49 -20.30
CA GLN A 115 -18.69 -15.17 -20.28
C GLN A 115 -19.45 -15.02 -18.96
N GLU A 116 -18.72 -14.79 -17.88
CA GLU A 116 -19.31 -14.68 -16.55
C GLU A 116 -18.99 -13.32 -15.95
N GLU A 117 -20.00 -12.71 -15.36
CA GLU A 117 -19.92 -11.45 -14.66
C GLU A 117 -20.43 -11.57 -13.24
N TYR A 118 -19.68 -10.99 -12.32
CA TYR A 118 -20.02 -10.99 -10.90
C TYR A 118 -19.98 -9.58 -10.35
N TRP A 119 -20.97 -9.23 -9.55
CA TRP A 119 -21.11 -7.93 -8.96
C TRP A 119 -21.15 -8.05 -7.44
N ILE A 120 -20.25 -7.33 -6.77
CA ILE A 120 -20.15 -7.33 -5.32
C ILE A 120 -20.32 -5.90 -4.83
N LYS A 121 -21.40 -5.64 -4.10
CA LYS A 121 -21.59 -4.36 -3.41
C LYS A 121 -20.75 -4.37 -2.14
N THR A 122 -19.89 -3.37 -1.98
CA THR A 122 -18.97 -3.25 -0.85
C THR A 122 -19.22 -1.93 -0.13
N THR A 123 -19.31 -1.97 1.18
CA THR A 123 -19.36 -0.78 2.03
C THR A 123 -18.26 -0.85 3.09
N ALA A 124 -17.75 0.31 3.47
CA ALA A 124 -16.74 0.44 4.51
C ALA A 124 -17.19 1.45 5.58
N SER A 125 -16.83 1.20 6.82
CA SER A 125 -17.06 2.13 7.93
C SER A 125 -15.93 2.04 8.94
N ILE A 126 -15.51 3.18 9.49
CA ILE A 126 -14.63 3.19 10.67
C ILE A 126 -15.48 2.75 11.87
N THR A 127 -15.02 1.73 12.57
CA THR A 127 -15.69 1.15 13.75
C THR A 127 -14.91 1.36 15.04
N GLY A 128 -13.65 1.77 14.94
CA GLY A 128 -12.85 2.29 16.04
C GLY A 128 -12.97 3.80 16.17
N ASP A 129 -11.95 4.42 16.76
CA ASP A 129 -11.87 5.88 16.88
C ASP A 129 -11.85 6.52 15.48
N THR A 130 -12.64 7.59 15.32
CA THR A 130 -12.63 8.44 14.11
C THR A 130 -11.67 9.61 14.25
N LYS A 131 -11.16 9.86 15.47
CA LYS A 131 -10.23 10.94 15.79
C LYS A 131 -9.41 10.57 17.01
N GLN A 132 -8.11 10.81 16.94
CA GLN A 132 -7.21 10.65 18.08
C GLN A 132 -6.36 11.91 18.25
N LYS A 133 -6.16 12.31 19.53
CA LYS A 133 -5.31 13.45 19.87
C LYS A 133 -3.85 13.03 19.84
N VAL A 134 -3.01 13.85 19.20
CA VAL A 134 -1.58 13.65 19.24
C VAL A 134 -1.03 14.19 20.57
N ASN A 135 -0.45 13.31 21.36
CA ASN A 135 0.15 13.66 22.64
C ASN A 135 1.64 13.96 22.45
N GLY A 136 2.13 14.99 23.13
CA GLY A 136 3.54 15.34 23.12
C GLY A 136 3.81 16.77 22.66
N ILE A 137 5.04 17.03 22.25
CA ILE A 137 5.51 18.33 21.74
C ILE A 137 5.51 18.33 20.22
N ALA A 138 5.57 19.51 19.60
CA ALA A 138 5.77 19.65 18.15
C ALA A 138 6.97 18.82 17.68
N GLY A 139 6.84 18.18 16.54
CA GLY A 139 7.90 17.37 15.97
C GLY A 139 7.43 16.04 15.39
N LYS A 140 8.32 15.05 15.39
CA LYS A 140 8.09 13.72 14.82
C LYS A 140 7.41 12.80 15.83
N HIS A 141 6.36 12.11 15.37
CA HIS A 141 5.61 11.12 16.14
C HIS A 141 5.55 9.81 15.36
N SER A 142 5.57 8.67 16.06
CA SER A 142 5.36 7.36 15.44
C SER A 142 3.91 7.20 15.03
N ILE A 143 3.67 6.83 13.76
CA ILE A 143 2.33 6.51 13.23
C ILE A 143 1.77 5.25 13.90
N ALA A 144 2.61 4.31 14.32
CA ALA A 144 2.21 3.07 14.98
C ALA A 144 1.39 3.29 16.27
N SER A 145 1.51 4.48 16.89
CA SER A 145 0.72 4.84 18.08
C SER A 145 -0.71 5.25 17.76
N TYR A 146 -1.07 5.41 16.48
CA TYR A 146 -2.37 5.93 16.03
C TYR A 146 -3.03 4.95 15.07
N GLN A 147 -3.75 4.00 15.64
CA GLN A 147 -4.44 2.95 14.89
C GLN A 147 -5.95 3.05 15.10
N THR A 148 -6.72 2.53 14.14
CA THR A 148 -8.17 2.43 14.25
C THR A 148 -8.67 1.08 13.77
N GLN A 149 -9.97 0.86 13.84
CA GLN A 149 -10.63 -0.31 13.28
C GLN A 149 -11.62 0.11 12.21
N TYR A 150 -11.75 -0.71 11.19
CA TYR A 150 -12.73 -0.53 10.14
C TYR A 150 -13.44 -1.85 9.82
N THR A 151 -14.70 -1.75 9.44
CA THR A 151 -15.51 -2.88 9.03
C THR A 151 -15.88 -2.75 7.57
N LEU A 152 -15.69 -3.84 6.84
CA LEU A 152 -16.14 -4.02 5.47
C LEU A 152 -17.34 -4.97 5.45
N LYS A 153 -18.33 -4.64 4.61
CA LYS A 153 -19.44 -5.52 4.30
C LYS A 153 -19.51 -5.73 2.81
N PHE A 154 -19.66 -6.98 2.41
CA PHE A 154 -19.74 -7.43 1.04
C PHE A 154 -21.07 -8.12 0.80
N GLU A 155 -21.69 -7.88 -0.34
CA GLU A 155 -22.92 -8.49 -0.79
C GLU A 155 -22.76 -8.91 -2.26
N LEU A 156 -22.81 -10.20 -2.53
CA LEU A 156 -22.82 -10.73 -3.89
C LEU A 156 -24.20 -10.49 -4.51
N LEU A 157 -24.24 -9.73 -5.58
CA LEU A 157 -25.49 -9.35 -6.25
C LEU A 157 -25.89 -10.41 -7.28
N ALA A 158 -27.19 -10.65 -7.39
CA ALA A 158 -27.75 -11.60 -8.36
C ALA A 158 -27.72 -11.05 -9.82
N SER A 159 -27.54 -9.74 -9.99
CA SER A 159 -27.48 -9.08 -11.31
C SER A 159 -26.73 -7.75 -11.25
N ALA A 160 -26.34 -7.26 -12.44
CA ALA A 160 -25.71 -5.95 -12.56
C ALA A 160 -26.58 -4.83 -11.99
N PRO A 161 -26.05 -3.98 -11.09
CA PRO A 161 -26.79 -2.84 -10.57
C PRO A 161 -26.89 -1.72 -11.63
N SER A 162 -27.99 -0.96 -11.63
CA SER A 162 -28.19 0.15 -12.53
C SER A 162 -27.70 1.48 -11.93
N GLY A 163 -27.16 2.38 -12.79
CA GLY A 163 -26.83 3.75 -12.39
C GLY A 163 -25.60 3.89 -11.48
N VAL A 164 -24.70 2.91 -11.45
CA VAL A 164 -23.54 2.86 -10.54
C VAL A 164 -22.18 3.02 -11.24
N SER A 165 -22.15 3.46 -12.49
CA SER A 165 -20.91 3.51 -13.29
C SER A 165 -19.77 4.32 -12.62
N ASN A 166 -20.10 5.41 -11.93
CA ASN A 166 -19.15 6.23 -11.18
C ASN A 166 -18.78 5.70 -9.80
N MET A 167 -19.31 4.54 -9.42
CA MET A 167 -19.05 3.84 -8.17
C MET A 167 -18.55 2.42 -8.42
N THR A 168 -18.17 2.11 -9.65
CA THR A 168 -17.78 0.76 -10.08
C THR A 168 -16.28 0.69 -10.34
N LYS A 169 -15.65 -0.35 -9.82
CA LYS A 169 -14.29 -0.75 -10.13
C LYS A 169 -14.33 -2.13 -10.77
N SER A 170 -13.69 -2.29 -11.94
CA SER A 170 -13.78 -3.51 -12.75
C SER A 170 -12.44 -4.18 -12.95
N THR A 171 -12.45 -5.51 -13.09
CA THR A 171 -11.27 -6.30 -13.45
C THR A 171 -11.64 -7.57 -14.20
N THR A 172 -10.69 -8.04 -14.99
CA THR A 172 -10.70 -9.38 -15.61
C THR A 172 -9.69 -10.32 -14.97
N SER A 173 -8.81 -9.81 -14.10
CA SER A 173 -7.75 -10.61 -13.44
C SER A 173 -8.24 -11.33 -12.18
N GLY A 174 -9.48 -11.12 -11.75
CA GLY A 174 -10.00 -11.65 -10.49
C GLY A 174 -9.49 -10.94 -9.23
N VAL A 175 -8.76 -9.83 -9.37
CA VAL A 175 -8.22 -9.05 -8.23
C VAL A 175 -8.52 -7.57 -8.41
N LEU A 176 -9.03 -6.95 -7.36
CA LEU A 176 -9.28 -5.51 -7.25
C LEU A 176 -8.74 -4.97 -5.94
N SER A 177 -8.33 -3.71 -5.92
CA SER A 177 -7.90 -3.04 -4.69
C SER A 177 -8.87 -1.92 -4.31
N VAL A 178 -9.14 -1.79 -3.01
CA VAL A 178 -9.91 -0.69 -2.41
C VAL A 178 -9.14 -0.07 -1.25
N ILE A 179 -9.54 1.14 -0.85
CA ILE A 179 -8.95 1.88 0.28
C ILE A 179 -10.00 1.98 1.41
N PRO A 180 -10.04 1.00 2.32
CA PRO A 180 -11.06 0.96 3.36
C PRO A 180 -10.82 1.93 4.52
N ALA A 181 -9.58 2.34 4.77
CA ALA A 181 -9.25 3.24 5.85
C ALA A 181 -8.11 4.19 5.47
N VAL A 182 -8.22 5.43 5.95
CA VAL A 182 -7.25 6.50 5.71
C VAL A 182 -7.03 7.26 7.02
N MET A 183 -5.78 7.68 7.27
CA MET A 183 -5.42 8.61 8.33
C MET A 183 -5.02 9.96 7.72
N SER A 184 -5.56 11.04 8.24
CA SER A 184 -5.23 12.42 7.84
C SER A 184 -5.02 13.31 9.05
N GLY A 185 -4.11 14.27 8.97
CA GLY A 185 -3.98 15.35 9.96
C GLY A 185 -4.92 16.53 9.71
N HIS A 186 -5.74 16.49 8.66
CA HIS A 186 -6.51 17.63 8.14
C HIS A 186 -8.03 17.45 8.18
N GLY A 187 -8.55 16.54 9.00
CA GLY A 187 -9.98 16.27 9.10
C GLY A 187 -10.42 15.04 8.31
N ASP A 188 -11.70 14.75 8.41
CA ASP A 188 -12.32 13.60 7.73
C ASP A 188 -12.84 13.97 6.33
N SER A 189 -13.35 12.98 5.62
CA SER A 189 -13.79 13.11 4.23
C SER A 189 -15.05 13.94 4.02
N SER A 190 -15.80 14.25 5.07
CA SER A 190 -17.18 14.76 4.92
C SER A 190 -17.37 16.20 5.36
N ASN A 191 -16.43 16.80 6.08
CA ASN A 191 -16.61 18.06 6.73
C ASN A 191 -15.45 19.05 6.55
N THR A 192 -15.74 20.33 6.69
CA THR A 192 -14.73 21.33 6.93
C THR A 192 -14.23 21.22 8.38
N TYR A 193 -12.94 21.41 8.60
CA TYR A 193 -12.32 21.40 9.91
C TYR A 193 -11.60 22.73 10.19
N ASP A 194 -11.35 23.03 11.46
CA ASP A 194 -10.58 24.20 11.83
C ASP A 194 -9.09 23.95 11.55
N CYS A 195 -8.59 24.54 10.47
CA CYS A 195 -7.22 24.32 10.02
C CYS A 195 -6.20 25.28 10.63
N ASN A 196 -6.66 26.24 11.42
CA ASN A 196 -5.80 27.11 12.22
C ASN A 196 -6.50 27.60 13.49
N ILE A 197 -5.74 28.24 14.39
CA ILE A 197 -6.25 28.78 15.67
C ILE A 197 -7.21 29.95 15.50
N TRP A 198 -7.33 30.48 14.29
CA TRP A 198 -8.22 31.63 13.99
C TRP A 198 -9.61 31.17 13.51
N GLY A 199 -9.89 29.88 13.57
CA GLY A 199 -11.18 29.32 13.16
C GLY A 199 -11.42 29.29 11.65
N ASN A 200 -10.38 29.47 10.83
CA ASN A 200 -10.52 29.26 9.39
C ASN A 200 -10.84 27.81 9.09
N LYS A 201 -11.78 27.60 8.16
CA LYS A 201 -12.22 26.29 7.73
C LYS A 201 -11.42 25.83 6.51
N CYS A 202 -10.91 24.63 6.57
CA CYS A 202 -10.31 23.93 5.44
C CYS A 202 -11.27 22.85 4.93
N SER A 203 -11.26 22.62 3.64
CA SER A 203 -12.06 21.56 3.02
C SER A 203 -11.46 20.18 3.29
N THR A 204 -12.29 19.18 3.27
CA THR A 204 -11.94 17.77 3.42
C THR A 204 -11.53 17.18 2.07
N TYR A 205 -10.80 16.09 2.11
CA TYR A 205 -10.15 15.52 0.94
C TYR A 205 -10.65 14.11 0.57
N GLY A 206 -11.79 13.71 1.08
CA GLY A 206 -12.38 12.41 0.78
C GLY A 206 -12.61 12.17 -0.69
N GLU A 207 -12.99 13.21 -1.44
CA GLU A 207 -13.17 13.10 -2.89
C GLU A 207 -11.90 12.66 -3.61
N ASN A 208 -10.74 13.17 -3.24
CA ASN A 208 -9.47 12.80 -3.86
C ASN A 208 -9.10 11.32 -3.60
N VAL A 209 -9.41 10.82 -2.41
CA VAL A 209 -9.20 9.39 -2.11
C VAL A 209 -10.18 8.51 -2.87
N TRP A 210 -11.43 8.95 -3.00
CA TRP A 210 -12.44 8.29 -3.81
C TRP A 210 -12.01 8.20 -5.27
N ASP A 211 -11.58 9.32 -5.86
CA ASP A 211 -11.11 9.36 -7.24
C ASP A 211 -9.88 8.47 -7.47
N TYR A 212 -8.94 8.49 -6.53
CA TYR A 212 -7.79 7.60 -6.57
C TYR A 212 -8.22 6.13 -6.50
N MET A 213 -9.13 5.79 -5.59
CA MET A 213 -9.61 4.42 -5.41
C MET A 213 -10.40 3.90 -6.62
N ILE A 214 -11.28 4.72 -7.20
CA ILE A 214 -12.17 4.31 -8.31
C ILE A 214 -11.46 4.38 -9.65
N ASN A 215 -10.72 5.46 -9.91
CA ASN A 215 -10.19 5.78 -11.23
C ASN A 215 -8.67 5.53 -11.35
N ASP A 216 -8.01 5.03 -10.29
CA ASP A 216 -6.57 4.86 -10.20
C ASP A 216 -5.79 6.14 -10.57
N THR A 217 -6.35 7.32 -10.23
CA THR A 217 -5.71 8.60 -10.49
C THR A 217 -4.59 8.85 -9.47
N GLU A 218 -3.36 9.06 -9.94
CA GLU A 218 -2.19 9.31 -9.08
C GLU A 218 -2.20 10.68 -8.40
N SER A 219 -3.26 11.47 -8.56
CA SER A 219 -3.29 12.88 -8.20
C SER A 219 -3.69 13.18 -6.75
N TRP A 220 -3.82 12.20 -5.90
CA TRP A 220 -4.10 12.48 -4.49
C TRP A 220 -2.88 13.04 -3.77
N SER A 221 -3.10 14.08 -2.95
CA SER A 221 -2.03 14.79 -2.28
C SER A 221 -1.45 13.97 -1.13
N THR A 222 -0.19 13.54 -1.28
CA THR A 222 0.56 12.86 -0.22
C THR A 222 0.85 13.77 0.98
N SER A 223 0.69 15.09 0.86
CA SER A 223 0.91 16.03 1.95
C SER A 223 -0.22 16.06 2.99
N ARG A 224 -1.38 15.47 2.69
CA ARG A 224 -2.58 15.53 3.51
C ARG A 224 -2.98 14.22 4.13
N TYR A 225 -2.55 13.12 3.52
CA TYR A 225 -2.77 11.77 3.99
C TYR A 225 -1.50 11.26 4.65
N ILE A 226 -1.63 10.81 5.88
CA ILE A 226 -0.50 10.30 6.66
C ILE A 226 -0.32 8.82 6.39
N ALA A 227 -1.44 8.08 6.32
CA ALA A 227 -1.43 6.65 6.07
C ALA A 227 -2.73 6.19 5.42
N TYR A 228 -2.69 5.06 4.73
CA TYR A 228 -3.89 4.39 4.21
C TYR A 228 -3.73 2.88 4.21
N GLU A 229 -4.87 2.19 4.31
CA GLU A 229 -4.97 0.75 4.09
C GLU A 229 -5.32 0.51 2.63
N LYS A 230 -4.60 -0.41 1.98
CA LYS A 230 -4.96 -0.95 0.69
C LYS A 230 -5.37 -2.40 0.86
N LEU A 231 -6.59 -2.74 0.49
CA LEU A 231 -7.10 -4.09 0.54
C LEU A 231 -7.25 -4.64 -0.86
N SER A 232 -6.49 -5.68 -1.18
CA SER A 232 -6.63 -6.46 -2.40
C SER A 232 -7.73 -7.50 -2.20
N ILE A 233 -8.79 -7.41 -2.99
CA ILE A 233 -9.94 -8.29 -2.96
C ILE A 233 -9.84 -9.25 -4.14
N GLN A 234 -9.84 -10.55 -3.86
CA GLN A 234 -9.79 -11.61 -4.84
C GLN A 234 -11.18 -12.25 -4.94
N PHE A 235 -11.69 -12.36 -6.17
CA PHE A 235 -12.91 -13.08 -6.45
C PHE A 235 -12.87 -13.68 -7.85
N ALA A 236 -12.74 -14.99 -7.90
CA ALA A 236 -12.75 -15.78 -9.13
C ALA A 236 -13.26 -17.18 -8.80
N PRO A 237 -14.59 -17.38 -8.69
CA PRO A 237 -15.19 -18.61 -8.16
C PRO A 237 -14.84 -19.85 -8.99
N ASN A 238 -14.59 -19.68 -10.27
CA ASN A 238 -14.25 -20.77 -11.20
C ASN A 238 -12.74 -20.88 -11.46
N GLN A 239 -11.91 -20.17 -10.71
CA GLN A 239 -10.46 -20.17 -10.88
C GLN A 239 -9.75 -20.39 -9.54
N THR A 240 -8.65 -21.11 -9.61
CA THR A 240 -7.80 -21.32 -8.42
C THR A 240 -7.24 -19.99 -7.90
N THR A 241 -7.38 -19.75 -6.61
CA THR A 241 -6.81 -18.61 -5.91
C THR A 241 -6.05 -19.06 -4.67
N CYS A 242 -5.04 -18.29 -4.27
CA CYS A 242 -4.23 -18.57 -3.09
C CYS A 242 -4.31 -17.42 -2.09
N ASN A 243 -4.12 -17.73 -0.82
CA ASN A 243 -4.02 -16.74 0.26
C ASN A 243 -3.13 -17.25 1.38
N LEU A 244 -2.55 -16.33 2.14
CA LEU A 244 -1.91 -16.65 3.42
C LEU A 244 -3.01 -17.03 4.42
N THR A 245 -2.83 -18.12 5.18
CA THR A 245 -3.88 -18.58 6.11
C THR A 245 -4.08 -17.66 7.30
N HIS A 246 -3.03 -16.94 7.73
CA HIS A 246 -3.06 -15.95 8.81
C HIS A 246 -1.81 -15.06 8.76
N ASP A 247 -1.93 -13.85 9.28
CA ASP A 247 -0.79 -12.95 9.49
C ASP A 247 0.20 -13.54 10.49
N MET A 248 1.49 -13.28 10.28
CA MET A 248 2.55 -13.87 11.10
C MET A 248 3.51 -12.81 11.63
N THR A 249 3.90 -12.95 12.88
CA THR A 249 4.98 -12.17 13.49
C THR A 249 6.16 -13.06 13.78
N VAL A 250 7.32 -12.76 13.20
CA VAL A 250 8.57 -13.48 13.41
C VAL A 250 9.47 -12.68 14.33
N LYS A 251 9.83 -13.25 15.49
CA LYS A 251 10.76 -12.62 16.43
C LYS A 251 12.16 -13.19 16.24
N LEU A 252 13.13 -12.32 16.00
CA LEU A 252 14.53 -12.68 15.93
C LEU A 252 15.17 -12.61 17.33
N PRO A 253 16.12 -13.48 17.65
CA PRO A 253 16.91 -13.35 18.88
C PRO A 253 17.78 -12.10 18.84
N ALA A 254 18.19 -11.60 20.01
CA ALA A 254 19.11 -10.48 20.08
C ALA A 254 20.45 -10.82 19.39
N ALA A 255 20.94 -9.92 18.55
CA ALA A 255 22.21 -10.06 17.85
C ALA A 255 23.34 -9.33 18.58
N SER A 256 24.58 -9.82 18.43
CA SER A 256 25.78 -9.14 18.93
C SER A 256 26.31 -8.16 17.88
N LEU A 257 26.50 -6.89 18.26
CA LEU A 257 27.13 -5.89 17.38
C LEU A 257 28.51 -6.33 16.88
N ASP A 258 29.33 -6.93 17.75
CA ASP A 258 30.65 -7.43 17.39
C ASP A 258 30.57 -8.53 16.30
N ARG A 259 29.55 -9.38 16.38
CA ARG A 259 29.34 -10.44 15.40
C ARG A 259 28.86 -9.87 14.09
N LEU A 260 27.90 -8.96 14.13
CA LEU A 260 27.40 -8.25 12.96
C LEU A 260 28.53 -7.47 12.27
N ALA A 261 29.36 -6.76 13.04
CA ALA A 261 30.47 -6.01 12.49
C ALA A 261 31.53 -6.88 11.78
N ARG A 262 31.76 -8.11 12.29
CA ARG A 262 32.76 -9.03 11.72
C ARG A 262 32.23 -9.84 10.55
N ASN A 263 30.99 -10.33 10.65
CA ASN A 263 30.43 -11.31 9.71
C ASN A 263 29.51 -10.70 8.67
N GLY A 264 29.02 -9.46 8.91
CA GLY A 264 28.01 -8.83 8.05
C GLY A 264 26.59 -9.36 8.26
N GLU A 265 26.43 -10.48 8.97
CA GLU A 265 25.13 -11.11 9.28
C GLU A 265 25.19 -11.84 10.64
N ASP A 266 24.03 -12.11 11.23
CA ASP A 266 23.92 -12.92 12.46
C ASP A 266 22.80 -13.96 12.33
N THR A 267 22.78 -14.92 13.27
CA THR A 267 21.81 -16.01 13.33
C THR A 267 20.38 -15.50 13.27
N GLY A 268 19.56 -16.23 12.53
CA GLY A 268 18.16 -15.88 12.30
C GLY A 268 17.16 -16.84 12.94
N THR A 269 15.90 -16.62 12.61
CA THR A 269 14.77 -17.47 12.99
C THR A 269 14.14 -18.08 11.75
N THR A 270 14.01 -19.41 11.75
CA THR A 270 13.29 -20.11 10.68
C THR A 270 11.79 -20.09 10.94
N PHE A 271 11.03 -19.92 9.88
CA PHE A 271 9.56 -19.93 9.91
C PHE A 271 9.00 -20.48 8.61
N ARG A 272 7.70 -20.74 8.60
CA ARG A 272 6.97 -21.24 7.41
C ARG A 272 5.76 -20.36 7.16
N LEU A 273 5.60 -19.92 5.92
CA LEU A 273 4.40 -19.24 5.45
C LEU A 273 3.39 -20.29 4.95
N PRO A 274 2.25 -20.44 5.61
CA PRO A 274 1.22 -21.39 5.17
C PRO A 274 0.34 -20.73 4.09
N ILE A 275 0.44 -21.22 2.87
CA ILE A 275 -0.33 -20.76 1.71
C ILE A 275 -1.41 -21.78 1.42
N GLU A 276 -2.66 -21.34 1.46
CA GLU A 276 -3.80 -22.15 1.06
C GLU A 276 -4.26 -21.75 -0.34
N CYS A 277 -4.28 -22.72 -1.26
CA CYS A 277 -4.79 -22.54 -2.61
C CYS A 277 -6.05 -23.39 -2.79
N SER A 278 -7.07 -22.86 -3.45
CA SER A 278 -8.29 -23.58 -3.75
C SER A 278 -9.10 -22.85 -4.81
N ASP A 279 -9.97 -23.56 -5.49
CA ASP A 279 -11.09 -22.97 -6.21
C ASP A 279 -12.42 -23.19 -5.46
N ALA A 280 -13.46 -22.45 -5.82
CA ALA A 280 -14.78 -22.57 -5.18
C ALA A 280 -15.50 -23.87 -5.54
N LEU A 281 -15.09 -24.54 -6.62
CA LEU A 281 -15.65 -25.79 -7.11
C LEU A 281 -14.95 -27.02 -6.51
N ALA A 282 -14.01 -26.82 -5.58
CA ALA A 282 -13.24 -27.85 -4.90
C ALA A 282 -12.46 -28.77 -5.87
N GLY A 283 -11.93 -28.19 -6.96
CA GLY A 283 -11.00 -28.87 -7.84
C GLY A 283 -9.71 -29.27 -7.10
N THR A 284 -9.07 -30.31 -7.56
CA THR A 284 -7.79 -30.82 -7.01
C THR A 284 -6.58 -30.32 -7.78
N THR A 285 -6.79 -29.67 -8.91
CA THR A 285 -5.74 -29.13 -9.78
C THR A 285 -5.92 -27.64 -10.01
N SER A 286 -4.80 -26.92 -10.19
CA SER A 286 -4.85 -25.49 -10.51
C SER A 286 -5.48 -25.25 -11.88
N THR A 287 -6.42 -24.33 -11.95
CA THR A 287 -7.09 -23.95 -13.21
C THR A 287 -6.29 -22.90 -13.99
N ARG A 288 -5.25 -22.31 -13.39
CA ARG A 288 -4.41 -21.27 -14.00
C ARG A 288 -3.00 -21.27 -13.43
N HIS A 289 -2.10 -20.51 -14.07
CA HIS A 289 -0.79 -20.24 -13.51
C HIS A 289 -0.89 -19.28 -12.33
N ILE A 290 -0.19 -19.59 -11.23
CA ILE A 290 -0.14 -18.80 -10.02
C ILE A 290 1.30 -18.64 -9.60
N SER A 291 1.73 -17.41 -9.35
CA SER A 291 3.03 -17.10 -8.76
C SER A 291 2.86 -16.34 -7.44
N ALA A 292 3.78 -16.54 -6.48
CA ALA A 292 3.80 -15.79 -5.25
C ALA A 292 5.19 -15.21 -4.99
N TRP A 293 5.23 -13.98 -4.48
CA TRP A 293 6.45 -13.27 -4.08
C TRP A 293 6.21 -12.39 -2.87
N LEU A 294 7.28 -11.85 -2.29
CA LEU A 294 7.17 -10.84 -1.22
C LEU A 294 7.30 -9.42 -1.78
N SER A 295 6.52 -8.53 -1.21
CA SER A 295 6.59 -7.09 -1.42
C SER A 295 6.71 -6.36 -0.08
N SER A 296 7.39 -5.21 -0.06
CA SER A 296 7.50 -4.39 1.15
C SER A 296 7.77 -2.94 0.82
N HIS A 297 7.15 -2.05 1.59
CA HIS A 297 7.48 -0.63 1.62
C HIS A 297 8.68 -0.32 2.54
N ASP A 298 9.06 -1.25 3.41
CA ASP A 298 10.23 -1.15 4.28
C ASP A 298 11.53 -1.57 3.58
N LEU A 299 11.51 -1.72 2.26
CA LEU A 299 12.66 -2.18 1.48
C LEU A 299 13.73 -1.09 1.37
N LEU A 300 14.97 -1.41 1.76
CA LEU A 300 16.13 -0.56 1.56
C LEU A 300 16.60 -0.65 0.09
N ASN A 301 16.24 0.35 -0.72
CA ASN A 301 16.38 0.28 -2.17
C ASN A 301 17.80 0.55 -2.72
N ASP A 302 18.66 1.28 -2.00
CA ASP A 302 19.80 1.94 -2.66
C ASP A 302 21.10 1.13 -2.72
N ALA A 303 21.26 0.05 -1.97
CA ALA A 303 22.55 -0.67 -1.92
C ALA A 303 22.42 -2.20 -1.77
N THR A 304 21.23 -2.76 -1.68
CA THR A 304 21.04 -4.13 -1.20
C THR A 304 20.35 -5.04 -2.22
N SER A 305 20.16 -4.58 -3.45
CA SER A 305 19.51 -5.34 -4.53
C SER A 305 18.13 -5.91 -4.12
N GLY A 306 17.41 -5.18 -3.27
CA GLY A 306 16.07 -5.58 -2.85
C GLY A 306 16.04 -6.69 -1.79
N THR A 307 17.10 -6.89 -1.02
CA THR A 307 17.19 -8.00 -0.05
C THR A 307 17.13 -7.59 1.41
N VAL A 308 17.18 -6.29 1.74
CA VAL A 308 17.19 -5.79 3.12
C VAL A 308 15.96 -4.96 3.42
N LEU A 309 15.32 -5.26 4.51
CA LEU A 309 14.15 -4.57 5.05
C LEU A 309 14.53 -3.80 6.31
N ILE A 310 14.07 -2.57 6.42
CA ILE A 310 14.14 -1.76 7.63
C ILE A 310 13.00 -0.74 7.63
N ASN A 311 12.28 -0.69 8.74
CA ASN A 311 11.20 0.26 8.95
C ASN A 311 11.73 1.54 9.61
N ASP A 312 11.09 2.68 9.35
CA ASP A 312 11.41 3.98 9.95
C ASP A 312 11.27 4.04 11.47
N ASP A 313 10.53 3.10 12.10
CA ASP A 313 10.42 2.96 13.54
C ASP A 313 11.61 2.20 14.17
N SER A 314 12.50 1.63 13.35
CA SER A 314 13.72 0.99 13.81
C SER A 314 14.66 2.02 14.43
N THR A 315 15.27 1.66 15.57
CA THR A 315 16.23 2.50 16.30
C THR A 315 17.68 2.06 16.11
N ALA A 316 17.92 0.82 15.67
CA ALA A 316 19.23 0.34 15.28
C ALA A 316 19.68 0.96 13.96
N GLY A 317 20.97 1.24 13.82
CA GLY A 317 21.55 1.80 12.59
C GLY A 317 22.42 0.78 11.85
N GLY A 318 22.51 0.93 10.52
CA GLY A 318 23.44 0.18 9.66
C GLY A 318 23.10 -1.31 9.46
N VAL A 319 22.00 -1.79 10.00
CA VAL A 319 21.56 -3.20 9.96
C VAL A 319 20.05 -3.26 9.70
N GLY A 320 19.60 -4.26 8.95
CA GLY A 320 18.20 -4.53 8.67
C GLY A 320 17.91 -6.03 8.73
N ILE A 321 16.71 -6.42 8.29
CA ILE A 321 16.27 -7.81 8.22
C ILE A 321 16.34 -8.29 6.79
N SER A 322 16.93 -9.47 6.57
CA SER A 322 16.89 -10.18 5.28
C SER A 322 16.23 -11.54 5.45
N LEU A 323 15.71 -12.04 4.34
CA LEU A 323 15.07 -13.35 4.27
C LEU A 323 15.89 -14.27 3.36
N LYS A 324 16.05 -15.52 3.77
CA LYS A 324 16.71 -16.56 2.98
C LYS A 324 15.78 -17.73 2.77
N SER A 325 15.71 -18.24 1.56
CA SER A 325 14.98 -19.47 1.26
C SER A 325 15.71 -20.67 1.89
N LEU A 326 15.00 -21.48 2.65
CA LEU A 326 15.55 -22.72 3.19
C LEU A 326 15.69 -23.81 2.09
N THR A 327 14.97 -23.68 0.99
CA THR A 327 15.04 -24.63 -0.12
C THR A 327 16.26 -24.38 -0.99
N THR A 328 16.55 -23.11 -1.32
CA THR A 328 17.65 -22.75 -2.24
C THR A 328 18.90 -22.25 -1.52
N GLY A 329 18.78 -21.85 -0.25
CA GLY A 329 19.86 -21.22 0.51
C GLY A 329 20.20 -19.80 0.05
N GLN A 330 19.42 -19.22 -0.87
CA GLN A 330 19.65 -17.89 -1.43
C GLN A 330 18.81 -16.82 -0.71
N ASP A 331 19.31 -15.60 -0.70
CA ASP A 331 18.55 -14.45 -0.23
C ASP A 331 17.34 -14.20 -1.12
N ILE A 332 16.22 -13.82 -0.49
CA ILE A 332 14.98 -13.48 -1.17
C ILE A 332 15.07 -12.04 -1.64
N VAL A 333 14.89 -11.83 -2.94
CA VAL A 333 14.68 -10.48 -3.50
C VAL A 333 13.22 -10.13 -3.33
N ILE A 334 12.96 -8.98 -2.70
CA ILE A 334 11.64 -8.48 -2.33
C ILE A 334 11.28 -7.33 -3.28
N SER A 335 10.05 -7.29 -3.75
CA SER A 335 9.54 -6.18 -4.57
C SER A 335 9.26 -4.95 -3.71
N SER A 336 9.43 -3.76 -4.29
CA SER A 336 9.02 -2.49 -3.66
C SER A 336 7.57 -2.08 -3.97
N GLY A 337 6.82 -2.91 -4.70
CA GLY A 337 5.46 -2.62 -5.12
C GLY A 337 4.65 -3.88 -5.45
N SER A 338 3.46 -3.69 -5.97
CA SER A 338 2.52 -4.78 -6.29
C SER A 338 2.94 -5.66 -7.50
N SER A 339 3.98 -5.28 -8.22
CA SER A 339 4.52 -6.05 -9.35
C SER A 339 5.63 -7.01 -8.88
N ALA A 340 5.70 -8.19 -9.51
CA ALA A 340 6.74 -9.19 -9.26
C ALA A 340 8.15 -8.78 -9.74
N ASN A 341 8.32 -7.57 -10.29
CA ASN A 341 9.56 -7.10 -10.92
C ASN A 341 10.81 -7.47 -10.12
N ASN A 342 11.62 -8.38 -10.67
CA ASN A 342 12.84 -8.92 -10.09
C ASN A 342 12.69 -9.62 -8.72
N ALA A 343 11.48 -9.75 -8.17
CA ALA A 343 11.26 -10.45 -6.91
C ALA A 343 11.51 -11.97 -7.08
N THR A 344 11.96 -12.60 -6.00
CA THR A 344 12.09 -14.06 -5.96
C THR A 344 10.70 -14.70 -5.94
N THR A 345 10.42 -15.56 -6.91
CA THR A 345 9.23 -16.41 -6.89
C THR A 345 9.36 -17.44 -5.78
N LEU A 346 8.43 -17.43 -4.85
CA LEU A 346 8.40 -18.29 -3.66
C LEU A 346 7.49 -19.50 -3.84
N LEU A 347 6.44 -19.36 -4.63
CA LEU A 347 5.51 -20.42 -5.02
C LEU A 347 5.20 -20.25 -6.50
N GLU A 348 5.17 -21.34 -7.21
CA GLU A 348 4.73 -21.40 -8.60
C GLU A 348 3.85 -22.63 -8.79
N LEU A 349 2.63 -22.43 -9.27
CA LEU A 349 1.69 -23.46 -9.68
C LEU A 349 1.31 -23.18 -11.12
N LYS A 350 1.37 -24.20 -11.97
CA LYS A 350 0.91 -24.12 -13.36
C LYS A 350 -0.52 -24.63 -13.47
N ALA A 351 -1.21 -24.25 -14.53
CA ALA A 351 -2.49 -24.86 -14.85
C ALA A 351 -2.32 -26.38 -15.00
N GLY A 352 -3.14 -27.14 -14.28
CA GLY A 352 -3.08 -28.60 -14.22
C GLY A 352 -2.22 -29.18 -13.10
N ASP A 353 -1.43 -28.36 -12.37
CA ASP A 353 -0.68 -28.84 -11.21
C ASP A 353 -1.64 -29.20 -10.06
N ASP A 354 -1.30 -30.25 -9.31
CA ASP A 354 -2.08 -30.63 -8.13
C ASP A 354 -2.02 -29.53 -7.05
N ILE A 355 -3.18 -29.21 -6.49
CA ILE A 355 -3.29 -28.25 -5.40
C ILE A 355 -3.16 -28.99 -4.07
N GLU A 356 -2.08 -28.74 -3.34
CA GLU A 356 -1.98 -29.15 -1.95
C GLU A 356 -2.88 -28.23 -1.10
N LYS A 357 -3.57 -28.81 -0.11
CA LYS A 357 -4.45 -28.06 0.77
C LYS A 357 -3.75 -26.88 1.43
N VAL A 358 -2.50 -27.06 1.82
CA VAL A 358 -1.63 -26.00 2.36
C VAL A 358 -0.22 -26.20 1.83
N ASN A 359 0.28 -25.21 1.11
CA ASN A 359 1.67 -25.13 0.70
C ASN A 359 2.49 -24.37 1.75
N TYR A 360 3.68 -24.84 2.07
CA TYR A 360 4.55 -24.17 3.05
C TYR A 360 5.79 -23.60 2.38
N ILE A 361 5.95 -22.29 2.45
CA ILE A 361 7.19 -21.61 2.06
C ILE A 361 8.08 -21.50 3.28
N SER A 362 9.22 -22.18 3.27
CA SER A 362 10.16 -22.22 4.41
C SER A 362 11.25 -21.18 4.24
N LEU A 363 11.33 -20.25 5.19
CA LEU A 363 12.23 -19.10 5.18
C LEU A 363 13.04 -19.01 6.49
N ASN A 364 14.16 -18.32 6.41
CA ASN A 364 14.93 -17.87 7.56
C ASN A 364 15.04 -16.35 7.54
N ALA A 365 14.55 -15.67 8.58
CA ALA A 365 14.76 -14.25 8.78
C ALA A 365 16.03 -14.04 9.60
N TYR A 366 16.89 -13.13 9.21
CA TYR A 366 18.17 -12.87 9.87
C TYR A 366 18.60 -11.41 9.74
N TYR A 367 19.53 -10.97 10.62
CA TYR A 367 20.08 -9.62 10.54
C TYR A 367 21.16 -9.54 9.48
N LYS A 368 21.11 -8.49 8.65
CA LYS A 368 22.09 -8.22 7.60
C LYS A 368 22.57 -6.77 7.67
N VAL A 369 23.89 -6.61 7.76
CA VAL A 369 24.53 -5.29 7.80
C VAL A 369 24.56 -4.73 6.39
N TYR A 370 24.06 -3.50 6.21
CA TYR A 370 24.11 -2.77 4.96
C TYR A 370 25.05 -1.55 5.04
N ASN A 371 25.36 -1.08 6.25
CA ASN A 371 26.30 0.03 6.46
C ASN A 371 27.06 -0.14 7.79
N THR A 372 28.26 -0.67 7.69
CA THR A 372 29.13 -0.92 8.86
C THR A 372 29.49 0.35 9.63
N ALA A 373 29.63 1.49 8.94
CA ALA A 373 29.99 2.76 9.58
C ALA A 373 28.85 3.36 10.43
N ALA A 374 27.61 2.97 10.15
CA ALA A 374 26.41 3.40 10.87
C ALA A 374 25.91 2.34 11.86
N LEU A 375 26.64 1.23 12.06
CA LEU A 375 26.17 0.12 12.88
C LEU A 375 26.01 0.55 14.33
N SER A 376 24.79 0.45 14.87
CA SER A 376 24.47 0.81 16.25
C SER A 376 23.40 -0.11 16.84
N ALA A 377 23.40 -0.23 18.18
CA ALA A 377 22.40 -0.99 18.90
C ALA A 377 21.02 -0.29 18.85
N GLY A 378 19.98 -1.09 18.90
CA GLY A 378 18.59 -0.64 18.90
C GLY A 378 17.65 -1.77 18.49
N ASP A 379 16.39 -1.45 18.37
CA ASP A 379 15.36 -2.35 17.87
C ASP A 379 15.27 -2.27 16.34
N ILE A 380 14.96 -3.39 15.69
CA ILE A 380 14.72 -3.47 14.26
C ILE A 380 13.33 -4.03 14.05
N ILE A 381 12.55 -3.31 13.24
CA ILE A 381 11.20 -3.70 12.84
C ILE A 381 11.18 -3.67 11.30
N ALA A 382 10.51 -4.63 10.69
CA ALA A 382 10.24 -4.64 9.26
C ALA A 382 8.98 -5.43 8.96
N THR A 383 8.28 -5.02 7.92
CA THR A 383 7.07 -5.69 7.42
C THR A 383 7.26 -6.11 5.97
N ALA A 384 6.69 -7.25 5.61
CA ALA A 384 6.59 -7.69 4.24
C ALA A 384 5.24 -8.37 4.02
N GLN A 385 4.73 -8.27 2.81
CA GLN A 385 3.47 -8.84 2.38
C GLN A 385 3.71 -9.90 1.32
N ILE A 386 2.93 -10.98 1.37
CA ILE A 386 2.90 -11.93 0.27
C ILE A 386 1.94 -11.45 -0.81
N MET A 387 2.38 -11.46 -2.03
CA MET A 387 1.62 -11.11 -3.23
C MET A 387 1.40 -12.34 -4.08
N PHE A 388 0.27 -12.38 -4.79
CA PHE A 388 -0.06 -13.43 -5.73
C PHE A 388 -0.32 -12.83 -7.12
N GLY A 389 0.37 -13.36 -8.12
CA GLY A 389 0.11 -13.12 -9.54
C GLY A 389 -0.70 -14.27 -10.13
N TYR A 390 -1.59 -13.96 -11.04
CA TYR A 390 -2.48 -14.90 -11.71
C TYR A 390 -2.47 -14.61 -13.21
N ASP A 391 -2.18 -15.65 -14.03
CA ASP A 391 -2.13 -15.59 -15.49
C ASP A 391 -3.10 -16.60 -16.12
#